data_6a6665100088928b02da2c7aaf3c71f8
#
_entry.id   6a6665100088928b02da2c7aaf3c71f8
#
_cell.length_a   1.000
_cell.length_b   1.000
_cell.length_c   1.000
_cell.angle_alpha   90.00
_cell.angle_beta   90.00
_cell.angle_gamma   90.00
#
_symmetry.space_group_name_H-M   'P 1'
#
loop_
_entity.id
_entity.type
_entity.pdbx_description
1 polymer ?
#
loop_
_entity_poly.entity_id
_entity_poly.type
_entity_poly.pdbx_seq_one_letter_code
_entity_poly.pdbx_strand_id
1 'polypeptide(L)'
;QNVLKNGIHLVNGLHEPLNDLDELKPLLVGGAKIFDIRKPKAFKDLHFWQGKVAQITALKIAVLGMDCAAGKRTTSRFLEEQLNAKGHPAEMIYTGQTGWMQGADYGLLFDATPNDFIPGELEYALYSCWEEKRVDILIIEGQSSLRNPSGPCGSEFIISGDLDGVILQHVPMRKKFSGFEKYPAHIPDILNEVMLIEHLGTRVLGITLNGEGAATEQLSKYRDSLAQKTSIPIIIPMIEPMDPIISNVLNQKL
;
A
#
# COMPACT_ATOMS: atom_id res chain seq x y z
N GLN A 1 28.79 -4.18 -8.71
CA GLN A 1 29.73 -5.02 -9.48
C GLN A 1 30.42 -6.10 -8.61
N ASN A 2 30.96 -5.76 -7.43
CA ASN A 2 31.72 -6.70 -6.58
C ASN A 2 30.92 -7.94 -6.16
N VAL A 3 29.62 -7.80 -5.83
CA VAL A 3 28.78 -8.93 -5.41
C VAL A 3 28.62 -9.97 -6.52
N LEU A 4 28.42 -9.52 -7.76
CA LEU A 4 28.24 -10.40 -8.91
C LEU A 4 29.53 -11.19 -9.24
N LYS A 5 30.71 -10.55 -9.12
CA LYS A 5 32.02 -11.19 -9.28
C LYS A 5 32.31 -12.26 -8.23
N ASN A 6 31.62 -12.22 -7.11
CA ASN A 6 31.74 -13.19 -6.02
C ASN A 6 30.62 -14.26 -6.05
N GLY A 7 29.88 -14.37 -7.15
CA GLY A 7 28.82 -15.37 -7.29
C GLY A 7 27.55 -15.07 -6.47
N ILE A 8 27.40 -13.85 -5.94
CA ILE A 8 26.27 -13.45 -5.10
C ILE A 8 25.16 -12.88 -5.97
N HIS A 9 23.93 -13.32 -5.76
CA HIS A 9 22.75 -12.76 -6.44
C HIS A 9 22.52 -11.29 -6.03
N LEU A 10 21.99 -10.50 -6.95
CA LEU A 10 21.62 -9.11 -6.72
C LEU A 10 20.11 -8.93 -6.93
N VAL A 11 19.45 -8.38 -5.93
CA VAL A 11 18.06 -7.93 -6.05
C VAL A 11 18.07 -6.42 -6.23
N ASN A 12 17.51 -5.96 -7.33
CA ASN A 12 17.45 -4.53 -7.70
C ASN A 12 16.01 -4.01 -7.60
N GLY A 13 15.78 -3.09 -6.68
CA GLY A 13 14.51 -2.37 -6.51
C GLY A 13 14.52 -0.95 -7.09
N LEU A 14 15.55 -0.56 -7.86
CA LEU A 14 15.63 0.74 -8.54
C LEU A 14 14.82 0.72 -9.84
N HIS A 15 14.59 1.91 -10.40
CA HIS A 15 13.86 2.04 -11.68
C HIS A 15 14.65 1.58 -12.89
N GLU A 16 15.98 1.66 -12.82
CA GLU A 16 16.86 1.22 -13.91
C GLU A 16 17.06 -0.31 -13.87
N PRO A 17 16.65 -1.05 -14.92
CA PRO A 17 16.89 -2.47 -15.01
C PRO A 17 18.39 -2.78 -15.22
N LEU A 18 18.99 -3.46 -14.26
CA LEU A 18 20.43 -3.79 -14.31
C LEU A 18 20.72 -4.96 -15.23
N ASN A 19 19.76 -5.88 -15.48
CA ASN A 19 19.91 -6.97 -16.43
C ASN A 19 20.13 -6.49 -17.87
N ASP A 20 19.69 -5.28 -18.20
CA ASP A 20 19.76 -4.73 -19.54
C ASP A 20 21.12 -4.04 -19.80
N LEU A 21 21.98 -3.91 -18.77
CA LEU A 21 23.31 -3.31 -18.88
C LEU A 21 24.34 -4.34 -19.33
N ASP A 22 24.84 -4.19 -20.56
CA ASP A 22 25.83 -5.10 -21.16
C ASP A 22 27.12 -5.20 -20.32
N GLU A 23 27.51 -4.15 -19.65
CA GLU A 23 28.70 -4.10 -18.77
C GLU A 23 28.59 -5.01 -17.53
N LEU A 24 27.38 -5.40 -17.11
CA LEU A 24 27.17 -6.29 -15.96
C LEU A 24 27.14 -7.77 -16.35
N LYS A 25 26.86 -8.10 -17.62
CA LYS A 25 26.79 -9.49 -18.11
C LYS A 25 28.07 -10.31 -17.87
N PRO A 26 29.28 -9.77 -18.16
CA PRO A 26 30.53 -10.51 -17.90
C PRO A 26 30.84 -10.66 -16.40
N LEU A 27 30.13 -9.96 -15.51
CA LEU A 27 30.35 -10.03 -14.07
C LEU A 27 29.51 -11.13 -13.39
N LEU A 28 28.60 -11.78 -14.12
CA LEU A 28 27.73 -12.84 -13.61
C LEU A 28 28.51 -14.16 -13.48
N VAL A 29 29.38 -14.26 -12.47
CA VAL A 29 30.24 -15.41 -12.23
C VAL A 29 29.57 -16.38 -11.25
N GLY A 30 29.88 -17.67 -11.35
CA GLY A 30 29.40 -18.68 -10.38
C GLY A 30 27.88 -18.84 -10.30
N GLY A 31 27.16 -18.53 -11.41
CA GLY A 31 25.71 -18.61 -11.44
C GLY A 31 24.96 -17.41 -10.78
N ALA A 32 25.67 -16.32 -10.49
CA ALA A 32 25.06 -15.08 -10.00
C ALA A 32 23.93 -14.61 -10.94
N LYS A 33 22.85 -14.08 -10.36
CA LYS A 33 21.70 -13.55 -11.11
C LYS A 33 21.36 -12.16 -10.61
N ILE A 34 20.82 -11.34 -11.49
CA ILE A 34 20.21 -10.05 -11.15
C ILE A 34 18.69 -10.22 -11.25
N PHE A 35 18.00 -9.83 -10.19
CA PHE A 35 16.54 -9.79 -10.12
C PHE A 35 16.09 -8.34 -10.13
N ASP A 36 15.69 -7.82 -11.28
CA ASP A 36 15.12 -6.48 -11.44
C ASP A 36 13.65 -6.54 -11.09
N ILE A 37 13.30 -6.20 -9.84
CA ILE A 37 11.93 -6.30 -9.35
C ILE A 37 11.01 -5.38 -10.15
N ARG A 38 11.46 -4.15 -10.45
CA ARG A 38 10.67 -3.16 -11.20
C ARG A 38 10.71 -3.31 -12.73
N LYS A 39 11.25 -4.42 -13.24
CA LYS A 39 11.16 -4.69 -14.67
C LYS A 39 9.70 -5.01 -15.02
N PRO A 40 9.07 -4.24 -15.95
CA PRO A 40 7.70 -4.49 -16.36
C PRO A 40 7.52 -5.93 -16.87
N LYS A 41 6.36 -6.54 -16.55
CA LYS A 41 5.95 -7.80 -17.17
C LYS A 41 5.82 -7.63 -18.68
N ALA A 42 6.04 -8.69 -19.44
CA ALA A 42 5.71 -8.68 -20.86
C ALA A 42 4.20 -8.57 -21.04
N PHE A 43 3.74 -7.88 -22.09
CA PHE A 43 2.30 -7.63 -22.32
C PHE A 43 1.45 -8.91 -22.33
N LYS A 44 2.00 -10.03 -22.81
CA LYS A 44 1.32 -11.33 -22.82
C LYS A 44 1.09 -11.92 -21.42
N ASP A 45 1.83 -11.45 -20.42
CA ASP A 45 1.79 -11.93 -19.03
C ASP A 45 1.01 -10.96 -18.12
N LEU A 46 0.42 -9.91 -18.69
CA LEU A 46 -0.40 -8.93 -18.01
C LEU A 46 -1.90 -9.30 -18.11
N HIS A 47 -2.65 -8.96 -17.10
CA HIS A 47 -4.08 -9.25 -16.99
C HIS A 47 -4.91 -7.99 -17.21
N PHE A 48 -6.01 -8.13 -17.97
CA PHE A 48 -7.08 -7.15 -17.99
C PHE A 48 -8.09 -7.43 -16.89
N TRP A 49 -8.74 -6.39 -16.39
CA TRP A 49 -9.81 -6.53 -15.41
C TRP A 49 -11.00 -7.28 -15.99
N GLN A 50 -11.51 -8.25 -15.24
CA GLN A 50 -12.59 -9.19 -15.67
C GLN A 50 -13.79 -9.19 -14.73
N GLY A 51 -13.78 -8.41 -13.66
CA GLY A 51 -14.84 -8.38 -12.66
C GLY A 51 -14.82 -9.57 -11.68
N LYS A 52 -13.71 -10.31 -11.61
CA LYS A 52 -13.56 -11.45 -10.67
C LYS A 52 -13.57 -11.01 -9.21
N VAL A 53 -13.25 -9.73 -8.93
CA VAL A 53 -13.32 -9.17 -7.58
C VAL A 53 -14.69 -9.36 -6.94
N ALA A 54 -15.77 -9.40 -7.73
CA ALA A 54 -17.13 -9.65 -7.23
C ALA A 54 -17.35 -11.08 -6.70
N GLN A 55 -16.46 -12.01 -6.98
CA GLN A 55 -16.51 -13.39 -6.47
C GLN A 55 -15.78 -13.54 -5.13
N ILE A 56 -14.95 -12.55 -4.75
CA ILE A 56 -14.17 -12.56 -3.51
C ILE A 56 -15.11 -12.29 -2.34
N THR A 57 -15.24 -13.26 -1.44
CA THR A 57 -16.05 -13.13 -0.21
C THR A 57 -15.26 -12.57 0.98
N ALA A 58 -13.93 -12.46 0.85
CA ALA A 58 -13.08 -11.81 1.84
C ALA A 58 -13.30 -10.29 1.83
N LEU A 59 -13.17 -9.64 2.97
CA LEU A 59 -13.14 -8.17 3.06
C LEU A 59 -11.89 -7.64 2.34
N LYS A 60 -12.06 -6.62 1.54
CA LYS A 60 -11.02 -5.94 0.78
C LYS A 60 -10.79 -4.56 1.39
N ILE A 61 -9.70 -4.39 2.14
CA ILE A 61 -9.34 -3.16 2.85
C ILE A 61 -8.06 -2.59 2.26
N ALA A 62 -8.02 -1.29 1.97
CA ALA A 62 -6.78 -0.64 1.57
C ALA A 62 -6.25 0.29 2.67
N VAL A 63 -4.94 0.32 2.85
CA VAL A 63 -4.27 1.35 3.64
C VAL A 63 -3.80 2.45 2.69
N LEU A 64 -4.65 3.43 2.45
CA LEU A 64 -4.32 4.61 1.64
C LEU A 64 -3.59 5.67 2.49
N GLY A 65 -3.09 6.71 1.88
CA GLY A 65 -2.35 7.74 2.62
C GLY A 65 -2.44 9.10 2.00
N MET A 66 -2.14 10.10 2.83
CA MET A 66 -2.14 11.50 2.42
C MET A 66 -0.92 11.88 1.57
N ASP A 67 0.11 11.00 1.53
CA ASP A 67 1.36 11.25 0.80
C ASP A 67 2.18 9.97 0.60
N CYS A 68 3.23 10.06 -0.23
CA CYS A 68 4.29 9.05 -0.33
C CYS A 68 5.02 8.87 1.00
N ALA A 69 5.60 7.69 1.23
CA ALA A 69 6.42 7.38 2.41
C ALA A 69 5.76 7.77 3.76
N ALA A 70 4.42 7.76 3.83
CA ALA A 70 3.68 8.09 5.05
C ALA A 70 3.59 6.94 6.06
N GLY A 71 4.03 5.72 5.69
CA GLY A 71 3.99 4.54 6.55
C GLY A 71 2.89 3.54 6.22
N LYS A 72 2.24 3.65 5.05
CA LYS A 72 1.14 2.77 4.61
C LYS A 72 1.49 1.28 4.74
N ARG A 73 2.63 0.85 4.20
CA ARG A 73 3.08 -0.55 4.28
C ARG A 73 3.25 -1.03 5.73
N THR A 74 3.86 -0.20 6.59
CA THR A 74 4.04 -0.55 8.02
C THR A 74 2.69 -0.75 8.69
N THR A 75 1.73 0.14 8.43
CA THR A 75 0.36 0.02 8.94
C THR A 75 -0.35 -1.21 8.38
N SER A 76 -0.19 -1.53 7.08
CA SER A 76 -0.74 -2.75 6.48
C SER A 76 -0.21 -4.01 7.15
N ARG A 77 1.10 -4.09 7.39
CA ARG A 77 1.72 -5.23 8.10
C ARG A 77 1.24 -5.34 9.55
N PHE A 78 1.17 -4.24 10.29
CA PHE A 78 0.62 -4.28 11.65
C PHE A 78 -0.83 -4.74 11.68
N LEU A 79 -1.64 -4.29 10.73
CA LEU A 79 -3.03 -4.74 10.63
C LEU A 79 -3.11 -6.24 10.35
N GLU A 80 -2.34 -6.73 9.38
CA GLU A 80 -2.24 -8.14 9.02
C GLU A 80 -1.83 -8.99 10.24
N GLU A 81 -0.73 -8.62 10.89
CA GLU A 81 -0.21 -9.33 12.07
C GLU A 81 -1.22 -9.40 13.20
N GLN A 82 -1.88 -8.29 13.52
CA GLN A 82 -2.84 -8.24 14.62
C GLN A 82 -4.15 -8.97 14.30
N LEU A 83 -4.63 -8.92 13.06
CA LEU A 83 -5.79 -9.70 12.62
C LEU A 83 -5.50 -11.20 12.72
N ASN A 84 -4.37 -11.66 12.19
CA ASN A 84 -3.96 -13.05 12.28
C ASN A 84 -3.79 -13.52 13.73
N ALA A 85 -3.17 -12.70 14.60
CA ALA A 85 -3.03 -12.99 16.03
C ALA A 85 -4.38 -13.12 16.77
N LYS A 86 -5.44 -12.47 16.25
CA LYS A 86 -6.80 -12.54 16.80
C LYS A 86 -7.65 -13.66 16.15
N GLY A 87 -7.06 -14.46 15.26
CA GLY A 87 -7.75 -15.57 14.60
C GLY A 87 -8.60 -15.17 13.39
N HIS A 88 -8.33 -13.99 12.81
CA HIS A 88 -8.94 -13.54 11.55
C HIS A 88 -7.91 -13.64 10.42
N PRO A 89 -7.93 -14.72 9.61
CA PRO A 89 -6.95 -14.90 8.54
C PRO A 89 -6.91 -13.70 7.60
N ALA A 90 -5.77 -13.05 7.52
CA ALA A 90 -5.55 -11.87 6.70
C ALA A 90 -4.23 -11.98 5.92
N GLU A 91 -4.19 -11.43 4.71
CA GLU A 91 -2.99 -11.40 3.86
C GLU A 91 -2.81 -10.02 3.25
N MET A 92 -1.55 -9.54 3.22
CA MET A 92 -1.22 -8.26 2.61
C MET A 92 -0.92 -8.42 1.11
N ILE A 93 -1.59 -7.63 0.30
CA ILE A 93 -1.33 -7.48 -1.13
C ILE A 93 -0.38 -6.31 -1.32
N TYR A 94 0.87 -6.61 -1.69
CA TYR A 94 1.86 -5.56 -1.94
C TYR A 94 1.58 -4.84 -3.27
N THR A 95 1.94 -3.57 -3.33
CA THR A 95 1.82 -2.76 -4.56
C THR A 95 3.14 -2.09 -4.95
N GLY A 96 4.18 -2.34 -4.19
CA GLY A 96 5.52 -1.82 -4.41
C GLY A 96 6.62 -2.84 -4.12
N GLN A 97 7.81 -2.60 -4.66
CA GLN A 97 8.96 -3.49 -4.55
C GLN A 97 9.36 -3.84 -3.11
N THR A 98 9.10 -2.95 -2.15
CA THR A 98 9.51 -3.22 -0.77
C THR A 98 8.58 -4.22 -0.08
N GLY A 99 7.30 -4.27 -0.43
CA GLY A 99 6.39 -5.31 0.04
C GLY A 99 6.83 -6.69 -0.43
N TRP A 100 7.18 -6.83 -1.72
CA TRP A 100 7.78 -8.04 -2.27
C TRP A 100 9.09 -8.41 -1.56
N MET A 101 10.00 -7.44 -1.36
CA MET A 101 11.29 -7.69 -0.68
C MET A 101 11.13 -8.11 0.79
N GLN A 102 10.01 -7.80 1.42
CA GLN A 102 9.66 -8.22 2.78
C GLN A 102 8.93 -9.57 2.82
N GLY A 103 8.83 -10.26 1.69
CA GLY A 103 8.28 -11.62 1.62
C GLY A 103 6.77 -11.70 1.46
N ALA A 104 6.10 -10.63 1.00
CA ALA A 104 4.70 -10.75 0.59
C ALA A 104 4.60 -11.56 -0.71
N ASP A 105 3.72 -12.54 -0.75
CA ASP A 105 3.57 -13.50 -1.85
C ASP A 105 2.73 -12.93 -3.00
N TYR A 106 1.71 -12.13 -2.69
CA TYR A 106 0.71 -11.63 -3.66
C TYR A 106 0.80 -10.12 -3.82
N GLY A 107 0.71 -9.66 -5.06
CA GLY A 107 0.70 -8.24 -5.35
C GLY A 107 1.12 -7.88 -6.76
N LEU A 108 1.37 -6.60 -6.96
CA LEU A 108 1.83 -6.03 -8.21
C LEU A 108 2.85 -4.93 -7.94
N LEU A 109 3.58 -4.56 -8.98
CA LEU A 109 4.44 -3.37 -8.94
C LEU A 109 3.72 -2.25 -9.68
N PHE A 110 3.01 -1.42 -8.91
CA PHE A 110 2.13 -0.39 -9.45
C PHE A 110 2.86 0.54 -10.42
N ASP A 111 4.03 1.02 -10.04
CA ASP A 111 4.84 1.96 -10.84
C ASP A 111 5.62 1.31 -11.99
N ALA A 112 5.54 0.00 -12.14
CA ALA A 112 6.11 -0.76 -13.25
C ALA A 112 5.03 -1.45 -14.12
N THR A 113 3.75 -1.19 -13.82
CA THR A 113 2.61 -1.76 -14.56
C THR A 113 2.02 -0.69 -15.47
N PRO A 114 1.85 -0.96 -16.78
CA PRO A 114 1.14 -0.03 -17.68
C PRO A 114 -0.27 0.24 -17.18
N ASN A 115 -0.72 1.51 -17.30
CA ASN A 115 -1.97 1.99 -16.69
C ASN A 115 -3.20 1.14 -17.01
N ASP A 116 -3.34 0.70 -18.26
CA ASP A 116 -4.47 -0.10 -18.73
C ASP A 116 -4.56 -1.48 -18.06
N PHE A 117 -3.47 -1.96 -17.46
CA PHE A 117 -3.38 -3.25 -16.81
C PHE A 117 -3.39 -3.19 -15.28
N ILE A 118 -3.25 -2.00 -14.69
CA ILE A 118 -3.29 -1.85 -13.22
C ILE A 118 -4.55 -2.47 -12.61
N PRO A 119 -5.77 -2.20 -13.12
CA PRO A 119 -6.98 -2.82 -12.60
C PRO A 119 -6.96 -4.35 -12.66
N GLY A 120 -6.49 -4.91 -13.77
CA GLY A 120 -6.43 -6.35 -13.98
C GLY A 120 -5.36 -7.06 -13.15
N GLU A 121 -4.18 -6.45 -12.99
CA GLU A 121 -3.11 -6.95 -12.13
C GLU A 121 -3.52 -6.91 -10.64
N LEU A 122 -4.23 -5.86 -10.22
CA LEU A 122 -4.80 -5.78 -8.88
C LEU A 122 -5.85 -6.89 -8.65
N GLU A 123 -6.80 -7.03 -9.57
CA GLU A 123 -7.81 -8.09 -9.52
C GLU A 123 -7.16 -9.47 -9.45
N TYR A 124 -6.17 -9.73 -10.30
CA TYR A 124 -5.44 -11.00 -10.33
C TYR A 124 -4.76 -11.30 -9.00
N ALA A 125 -4.10 -10.31 -8.40
CA ALA A 125 -3.43 -10.47 -7.10
C ALA A 125 -4.43 -10.76 -5.97
N LEU A 126 -5.54 -10.01 -5.92
CA LEU A 126 -6.61 -10.20 -4.94
C LEU A 126 -7.27 -11.58 -5.07
N TYR A 127 -7.66 -11.93 -6.30
CA TYR A 127 -8.37 -13.18 -6.58
C TYR A 127 -7.49 -14.41 -6.31
N SER A 128 -6.23 -14.40 -6.80
CA SER A 128 -5.29 -15.50 -6.58
C SER A 128 -5.00 -15.72 -5.10
N CYS A 129 -4.76 -14.63 -4.35
CA CYS A 129 -4.55 -14.73 -2.91
C CYS A 129 -5.75 -15.34 -2.20
N TRP A 130 -6.95 -14.82 -2.46
CA TRP A 130 -8.18 -15.33 -1.86
C TRP A 130 -8.45 -16.79 -2.22
N GLU A 131 -8.25 -17.17 -3.49
CA GLU A 131 -8.49 -18.53 -3.95
C GLU A 131 -7.52 -19.54 -3.33
N GLU A 132 -6.24 -19.19 -3.20
CA GLU A 132 -5.21 -20.06 -2.69
C GLU A 132 -5.15 -20.10 -1.15
N LYS A 133 -5.23 -18.95 -0.49
CA LYS A 133 -5.07 -18.83 0.97
C LYS A 133 -6.39 -18.94 1.74
N ARG A 134 -7.52 -18.70 1.09
CA ARG A 134 -8.85 -18.68 1.71
C ARG A 134 -8.94 -17.77 2.93
N VAL A 135 -8.29 -16.61 2.85
CA VAL A 135 -8.30 -15.61 3.91
C VAL A 135 -9.65 -14.92 4.04
N ASP A 136 -9.90 -14.36 5.22
CA ASP A 136 -11.09 -13.58 5.53
C ASP A 136 -10.94 -12.11 5.13
N ILE A 137 -9.71 -11.61 5.07
CA ILE A 137 -9.40 -10.20 4.86
C ILE A 137 -8.18 -10.07 3.94
N LEU A 138 -8.33 -9.27 2.90
CA LEU A 138 -7.26 -8.86 1.99
C LEU A 138 -6.90 -7.39 2.31
N ILE A 139 -5.62 -7.12 2.56
CA ILE A 139 -5.13 -5.80 2.93
C ILE A 139 -4.24 -5.25 1.82
N ILE A 140 -4.71 -4.27 1.08
CA ILE A 140 -3.98 -3.67 -0.03
C ILE A 140 -3.04 -2.58 0.50
N GLU A 141 -1.75 -2.71 0.22
CA GLU A 141 -0.77 -1.65 0.42
C GLU A 141 -1.04 -0.49 -0.54
N GLY A 142 -1.40 0.69 -0.04
CA GLY A 142 -1.60 1.87 -0.87
C GLY A 142 -0.29 2.47 -1.38
N GLN A 143 -0.37 3.14 -2.52
CA GLN A 143 0.73 3.89 -3.14
C GLN A 143 0.42 5.38 -3.13
N SER A 144 1.44 6.25 -3.20
CA SER A 144 1.31 7.70 -3.29
C SER A 144 0.17 8.28 -2.44
N SER A 145 -0.70 9.08 -3.02
CA SER A 145 -2.00 9.52 -2.48
C SER A 145 -2.94 9.94 -3.61
N LEU A 146 -4.24 10.01 -3.32
CA LEU A 146 -5.27 10.37 -4.31
C LEU A 146 -5.01 11.72 -4.98
N ARG A 147 -4.42 12.67 -4.26
CA ARG A 147 -4.22 14.04 -4.72
C ARG A 147 -2.76 14.48 -4.84
N ASN A 148 -1.81 13.53 -4.83
CA ASN A 148 -0.41 13.86 -5.09
C ASN A 148 -0.23 14.27 -6.56
N PRO A 149 0.23 15.50 -6.85
CA PRO A 149 0.29 16.00 -8.23
C PRO A 149 1.31 15.26 -9.12
N SER A 150 2.27 14.56 -8.54
CA SER A 150 3.28 13.82 -9.31
C SER A 150 2.88 12.38 -9.65
N GLY A 151 1.83 11.87 -9.01
CA GLY A 151 1.35 10.51 -9.21
C GLY A 151 0.10 10.27 -8.37
N PRO A 152 -1.06 10.81 -8.81
CA PRO A 152 -2.33 10.49 -8.17
C PRO A 152 -2.54 8.98 -8.19
N CYS A 153 -2.90 8.41 -7.05
CA CYS A 153 -3.09 6.96 -6.93
C CYS A 153 -4.02 6.66 -5.75
N GLY A 154 -4.85 5.66 -5.92
CA GLY A 154 -5.78 5.19 -4.89
C GLY A 154 -7.19 4.95 -5.41
N SER A 155 -7.64 5.70 -6.42
CA SER A 155 -8.94 5.49 -7.06
C SER A 155 -9.04 4.10 -7.71
N GLU A 156 -7.95 3.62 -8.29
CA GLU A 156 -7.84 2.30 -8.90
C GLU A 156 -8.06 1.20 -7.85
N PHE A 157 -7.51 1.37 -6.65
CA PHE A 157 -7.72 0.42 -5.56
C PHE A 157 -9.18 0.41 -5.12
N ILE A 158 -9.78 1.60 -4.94
CA ILE A 158 -11.15 1.74 -4.48
C ILE A 158 -12.13 1.16 -5.50
N ILE A 159 -12.02 1.57 -6.76
CA ILE A 159 -13.02 1.26 -7.80
C ILE A 159 -12.78 -0.14 -8.36
N SER A 160 -11.56 -0.45 -8.80
CA SER A 160 -11.27 -1.71 -9.48
C SER A 160 -11.07 -2.86 -8.52
N GLY A 161 -10.63 -2.58 -7.28
CA GLY A 161 -10.53 -3.54 -6.18
C GLY A 161 -11.85 -3.77 -5.45
N ASP A 162 -12.89 -2.98 -5.72
CA ASP A 162 -14.21 -3.07 -5.06
C ASP A 162 -14.06 -3.11 -3.53
N LEU A 163 -13.47 -2.06 -2.96
CA LEU A 163 -13.07 -2.03 -1.55
C LEU A 163 -14.26 -1.89 -0.59
N ASP A 164 -14.26 -2.71 0.46
CA ASP A 164 -15.18 -2.62 1.59
C ASP A 164 -14.82 -1.49 2.56
N GLY A 165 -13.54 -1.04 2.56
CA GLY A 165 -13.13 0.07 3.40
C GLY A 165 -11.67 0.50 3.21
N VAL A 166 -11.36 1.66 3.79
CA VAL A 166 -10.04 2.28 3.75
C VAL A 166 -9.56 2.62 5.16
N ILE A 167 -8.29 2.39 5.43
CA ILE A 167 -7.56 2.98 6.55
C ILE A 167 -6.70 4.09 5.98
N LEU A 168 -6.89 5.33 6.49
CA LEU A 168 -6.21 6.51 5.96
C LEU A 168 -4.99 6.88 6.83
N GLN A 169 -3.80 6.71 6.26
CA GLN A 169 -2.52 7.04 6.91
C GLN A 169 -2.16 8.51 6.70
N HIS A 170 -1.83 9.21 7.77
CA HIS A 170 -1.49 10.63 7.75
C HIS A 170 -0.19 10.95 8.50
N VAL A 171 0.53 11.97 8.03
CA VAL A 171 1.71 12.57 8.68
C VAL A 171 1.36 14.02 9.05
N PRO A 172 0.89 14.30 10.27
CA PRO A 172 0.30 15.62 10.61
C PRO A 172 1.23 16.81 10.45
N MET A 173 2.54 16.59 10.66
CA MET A 173 3.52 17.67 10.57
C MET A 173 3.92 18.00 9.14
N ARG A 174 3.66 17.10 8.20
CA ARG A 174 3.98 17.31 6.80
C ARG A 174 2.89 18.17 6.14
N LYS A 175 3.28 19.36 5.63
CA LYS A 175 2.36 20.32 5.02
C LYS A 175 2.40 20.30 3.50
N LYS A 176 3.50 19.85 2.92
CA LYS A 176 3.68 19.71 1.48
C LYS A 176 3.98 18.26 1.13
N PHE A 177 3.68 17.87 -0.09
CA PHE A 177 4.00 16.54 -0.59
C PHE A 177 5.51 16.31 -0.58
N SER A 178 5.92 15.12 -0.16
CA SER A 178 7.32 14.71 -0.06
C SER A 178 8.02 14.78 -1.42
N GLY A 179 9.19 15.41 -1.46
CA GLY A 179 9.93 15.68 -2.69
C GLY A 179 9.45 16.93 -3.47
N PHE A 180 8.37 17.58 -3.02
CA PHE A 180 7.78 18.75 -3.68
C PHE A 180 7.75 19.99 -2.79
N GLU A 181 8.62 20.07 -1.79
CA GLU A 181 8.65 21.14 -0.79
C GLU A 181 8.91 22.52 -1.43
N LYS A 182 9.58 22.55 -2.58
CA LYS A 182 9.87 23.79 -3.34
C LYS A 182 8.68 24.30 -4.16
N TYR A 183 7.63 23.48 -4.34
CA TYR A 183 6.47 23.80 -5.16
C TYR A 183 5.26 24.17 -4.28
N PRO A 184 4.22 24.84 -4.83
CA PRO A 184 2.98 25.13 -4.13
C PRO A 184 2.05 23.90 -4.04
N ALA A 185 2.62 22.74 -3.72
CA ALA A 185 1.94 21.46 -3.65
C ALA A 185 1.69 21.09 -2.18
N HIS A 186 0.55 21.51 -1.64
CA HIS A 186 0.18 21.28 -0.24
C HIS A 186 -0.64 20.01 -0.07
N ILE A 187 -0.36 19.28 1.00
CA ILE A 187 -1.22 18.17 1.44
C ILE A 187 -2.56 18.77 1.90
N PRO A 188 -3.68 18.27 1.38
CA PRO A 188 -5.00 18.77 1.75
C PRO A 188 -5.37 18.44 3.20
N ASP A 189 -6.46 19.04 3.69
CA ASP A 189 -7.03 18.64 4.97
C ASP A 189 -7.51 17.19 4.93
N ILE A 190 -7.27 16.46 6.03
CA ILE A 190 -7.56 15.02 6.10
C ILE A 190 -9.06 14.71 6.00
N LEU A 191 -9.94 15.56 6.53
CA LEU A 191 -11.38 15.34 6.44
C LEU A 191 -11.88 15.54 5.01
N ASN A 192 -11.23 16.39 4.22
CA ASN A 192 -11.52 16.52 2.79
C ASN A 192 -11.08 15.26 2.01
N GLU A 193 -10.03 14.57 2.48
CA GLU A 193 -9.63 13.29 1.87
C GLU A 193 -10.61 12.18 2.25
N VAL A 194 -11.08 12.15 3.50
CA VAL A 194 -12.15 11.24 3.94
C VAL A 194 -13.38 11.41 3.04
N MET A 195 -13.85 12.64 2.85
CA MET A 195 -15.00 12.92 1.98
C MET A 195 -14.76 12.46 0.53
N LEU A 196 -13.54 12.66 -0.01
CA LEU A 196 -13.20 12.22 -1.36
C LEU A 196 -13.26 10.69 -1.48
N ILE A 197 -12.71 9.97 -0.50
CA ILE A 197 -12.76 8.50 -0.46
C ILE A 197 -14.21 8.01 -0.42
N GLU A 198 -15.05 8.63 0.40
CA GLU A 198 -16.46 8.27 0.51
C GLU A 198 -17.25 8.55 -0.78
N HIS A 199 -16.94 9.63 -1.49
CA HIS A 199 -17.50 9.91 -2.80
C HIS A 199 -17.07 8.92 -3.89
N LEU A 200 -15.94 8.23 -3.71
CA LEU A 200 -15.51 7.14 -4.59
C LEU A 200 -16.21 5.81 -4.29
N GLY A 201 -17.10 5.77 -3.29
CA GLY A 201 -17.99 4.63 -3.04
C GLY A 201 -17.55 3.67 -1.94
N THR A 202 -16.55 4.02 -1.13
CA THR A 202 -16.12 3.22 0.02
C THR A 202 -16.11 4.07 1.31
N ARG A 203 -15.73 3.46 2.45
CA ARG A 203 -15.72 4.14 3.77
C ARG A 203 -14.32 4.24 4.33
N VAL A 204 -14.07 5.28 5.13
CA VAL A 204 -12.87 5.35 5.97
C VAL A 204 -13.15 4.68 7.31
N LEU A 205 -12.56 3.53 7.56
CA LEU A 205 -12.75 2.70 8.76
C LEU A 205 -11.84 3.09 9.92
N GLY A 206 -10.78 3.83 9.63
CA GLY A 206 -9.83 4.31 10.61
C GLY A 206 -8.85 5.31 10.03
N ILE A 207 -8.32 6.14 10.90
CA ILE A 207 -7.22 7.06 10.58
C ILE A 207 -6.00 6.65 11.41
N THR A 208 -4.86 6.56 10.76
CA THR A 208 -3.59 6.26 11.43
C THR A 208 -2.62 7.42 11.29
N LEU A 209 -1.95 7.78 12.38
CA LEU A 209 -1.05 8.92 12.43
C LEU A 209 0.40 8.45 12.52
N ASN A 210 1.24 8.99 11.65
CA ASN A 210 2.69 8.83 11.71
C ASN A 210 3.30 10.05 12.41
N GLY A 211 4.10 9.80 13.44
CA GLY A 211 4.73 10.82 14.27
C GLY A 211 5.98 11.49 13.66
N GLU A 212 6.24 11.30 12.36
CA GLU A 212 7.37 11.94 11.71
C GLU A 212 7.36 13.46 11.93
N GLY A 213 8.45 13.98 12.50
CA GLY A 213 8.61 15.40 12.77
C GLY A 213 7.79 15.94 13.96
N ALA A 214 7.12 15.08 14.73
CA ALA A 214 6.32 15.47 15.89
C ALA A 214 6.90 14.90 17.21
N ALA A 215 6.85 15.69 18.28
CA ALA A 215 6.94 15.14 19.62
C ALA A 215 5.66 14.36 19.96
N THR A 216 5.76 13.34 20.81
CA THR A 216 4.61 12.47 21.19
C THR A 216 3.43 13.29 21.71
N GLU A 217 3.67 14.29 22.56
CA GLU A 217 2.62 15.17 23.08
C GLU A 217 1.92 15.98 21.99
N GLN A 218 2.67 16.46 21.00
CA GLN A 218 2.14 17.22 19.87
C GLN A 218 1.26 16.32 19.00
N LEU A 219 1.68 15.08 18.76
CA LEU A 219 0.93 14.10 18.00
C LEU A 219 -0.38 13.71 18.71
N SER A 220 -0.33 13.50 20.04
CA SER A 220 -1.51 13.22 20.84
C SER A 220 -2.52 14.39 20.83
N LYS A 221 -2.05 15.62 20.98
CA LYS A 221 -2.91 16.82 20.84
C LYS A 221 -3.57 16.93 19.47
N TYR A 222 -2.84 16.59 18.40
CA TYR A 222 -3.41 16.55 17.05
C TYR A 222 -4.50 15.50 16.94
N ARG A 223 -4.22 14.26 17.40
CA ARG A 223 -5.20 13.17 17.44
C ARG A 223 -6.47 13.59 18.16
N ASP A 224 -6.36 14.15 19.39
CA ASP A 224 -7.49 14.53 20.21
C ASP A 224 -8.31 15.65 19.58
N SER A 225 -7.65 16.61 18.94
CA SER A 225 -8.32 17.67 18.17
C SER A 225 -9.07 17.13 16.94
N LEU A 226 -8.50 16.14 16.26
CA LEU A 226 -9.15 15.51 15.12
C LEU A 226 -10.32 14.63 15.56
N ALA A 227 -10.21 13.92 16.67
CA ALA A 227 -11.27 13.10 17.26
C ALA A 227 -12.52 13.90 17.66
N GLN A 228 -12.40 15.20 17.90
CA GLN A 228 -13.55 16.08 18.13
C GLN A 228 -14.34 16.40 16.85
N LYS A 229 -13.77 16.13 15.68
CA LYS A 229 -14.34 16.50 14.37
C LYS A 229 -14.89 15.30 13.59
N THR A 230 -14.62 14.10 14.02
CA THR A 230 -15.06 12.87 13.36
C THR A 230 -15.25 11.74 14.37
N SER A 231 -16.17 10.82 14.06
CA SER A 231 -16.36 9.57 14.82
C SER A 231 -15.45 8.42 14.35
N ILE A 232 -14.65 8.64 13.33
CA ILE A 232 -13.71 7.63 12.81
C ILE A 232 -12.62 7.41 13.87
N PRO A 233 -12.30 6.15 14.25
CA PRO A 233 -11.23 5.89 15.20
C PRO A 233 -9.88 6.36 14.66
N ILE A 234 -9.13 7.05 15.52
CA ILE A 234 -7.82 7.61 15.18
C ILE A 234 -6.80 7.03 16.15
N ILE A 235 -5.75 6.40 15.61
CA ILE A 235 -4.69 5.78 16.40
C ILE A 235 -3.29 6.17 15.92
N ILE A 236 -2.31 5.95 16.79
CA ILE A 236 -0.87 6.09 16.48
C ILE A 236 -0.28 4.66 16.51
N PRO A 237 -0.14 3.97 15.37
CA PRO A 237 0.11 2.52 15.33
C PRO A 237 1.37 2.06 16.08
N MET A 238 2.38 2.90 16.20
CA MET A 238 3.63 2.57 16.92
C MET A 238 3.50 2.68 18.45
N ILE A 239 2.42 3.22 18.96
CA ILE A 239 2.23 3.55 20.39
C ILE A 239 0.94 2.93 20.92
N GLU A 240 -0.08 2.81 20.08
CA GLU A 240 -1.44 2.41 20.47
C GLU A 240 -1.86 1.11 19.78
N PRO A 241 -2.69 0.27 20.43
CA PRO A 241 -3.23 -0.93 19.81
C PRO A 241 -4.19 -0.58 18.66
N MET A 242 -4.28 -1.45 17.65
CA MET A 242 -5.16 -1.26 16.50
C MET A 242 -6.61 -1.71 16.75
N ASP A 243 -6.97 -2.14 17.96
CA ASP A 243 -8.28 -2.71 18.28
C ASP A 243 -9.47 -1.87 17.82
N PRO A 244 -9.50 -0.53 17.98
CA PRO A 244 -10.62 0.27 17.50
C PRO A 244 -10.81 0.20 15.98
N ILE A 245 -9.71 0.17 15.22
CA ILE A 245 -9.74 0.04 13.76
C ILE A 245 -10.13 -1.39 13.36
N ILE A 246 -9.54 -2.40 13.99
CA ILE A 246 -9.86 -3.82 13.76
C ILE A 246 -11.36 -4.07 13.99
N SER A 247 -11.93 -3.54 15.07
CA SER A 247 -13.36 -3.66 15.35
C SER A 247 -14.20 -3.07 14.21
N ASN A 248 -13.82 -1.91 13.68
CA ASN A 248 -14.53 -1.31 12.55
C ASN A 248 -14.38 -2.14 11.25
N VAL A 249 -13.21 -2.72 11.02
CA VAL A 249 -13.00 -3.63 9.87
C VAL A 249 -13.90 -4.84 9.98
N LEU A 250 -13.92 -5.51 11.12
CA LEU A 250 -14.71 -6.72 11.33
C LEU A 250 -16.23 -6.47 11.26
N ASN A 251 -16.68 -5.28 11.65
CA ASN A 251 -18.09 -4.89 11.57
C ASN A 251 -18.57 -4.66 10.12
N GLN A 252 -17.69 -4.67 9.12
CA GLN A 252 -18.09 -4.61 7.70
C GLN A 252 -18.65 -5.97 7.21
N LYS A 253 -18.42 -7.06 7.95
CA LYS A 253 -18.96 -8.41 7.61
C LYS A 253 -20.45 -8.59 7.97
N LEU A 254 -21.05 -7.63 8.65
CA LEU A 254 -22.45 -7.67 9.11
C LEU A 254 -23.35 -6.85 8.19
#